data_82c74102572661d52b04793a68149077
#
_entry.id   82c74102572661d52b04793a68149077
#
_cell.length_a   1.000
_cell.length_b   1.000
_cell.length_c   1.000
_cell.angle_alpha   90.00
_cell.angle_beta   90.00
_cell.angle_gamma   90.00
#
_symmetry.space_group_name_H-M   'P 1'
#
loop_
_entity.id
_entity.type
_entity.pdbx_description
1 polymer ?
#
loop_
_entity_poly.entity_id
_entity_poly.type
_entity_poly.pdbx_seq_one_letter_code
_entity_poly.pdbx_strand_id
1 'polypeptide(L)'
;MIIAMILAGGVGSRVGAGKPKQFVEILGKPVLAYTIDIFQKHPNVDAIEVVCHEKWMDYLKEMLHKYNLSKVKWIVHGGDTFQESVINGANYLKDKIANEDYILVQYGAAPFTSEKIVTDVIRVMKEKGTAVTATPCYQLIGTKDGDESLNWVDRDKYVQIACPYGFKYAYLLDVYKRAEEKGLLASIEPHTTSLIYALGDKLNLAYGDQTNIKITTKAIW
;
A
#
# COMPACT_ATOMS: atom_id res chain seq x y z
N MET A 1 -7.49 8.97 -14.93
CA MET A 1 -7.96 7.72 -14.26
C MET A 1 -7.38 7.64 -12.85
N ILE A 2 -7.99 6.83 -11.98
CA ILE A 2 -7.44 6.46 -10.66
C ILE A 2 -7.30 4.95 -10.63
N ILE A 3 -6.08 4.47 -10.46
CA ILE A 3 -5.74 3.05 -10.44
C ILE A 3 -5.34 2.66 -9.01
N ALA A 4 -5.93 1.60 -8.48
CA ALA A 4 -5.48 1.00 -7.24
C ALA A 4 -4.44 -0.09 -7.54
N MET A 5 -3.18 0.13 -7.19
CA MET A 5 -2.10 -0.84 -7.24
C MET A 5 -2.04 -1.61 -5.91
N ILE A 6 -2.45 -2.87 -5.93
CA ILE A 6 -2.52 -3.70 -4.73
C ILE A 6 -1.34 -4.66 -4.69
N LEU A 7 -0.49 -4.52 -3.68
CA LEU A 7 0.76 -5.27 -3.54
C LEU A 7 0.54 -6.57 -2.78
N ALA A 8 0.61 -7.68 -3.51
CA ALA A 8 0.41 -9.05 -3.02
C ALA A 8 1.65 -9.95 -3.24
N GLY A 9 2.84 -9.37 -3.47
CA GLY A 9 4.10 -10.10 -3.73
C GLY A 9 4.75 -10.74 -2.51
N GLY A 10 4.39 -10.32 -1.29
CA GLY A 10 5.04 -10.79 -0.06
C GLY A 10 4.80 -12.27 0.23
N VAL A 11 5.86 -12.98 0.62
CA VAL A 11 5.81 -14.43 0.95
C VAL A 11 5.20 -14.76 2.32
N GLY A 12 4.99 -13.77 3.18
CA GLY A 12 4.21 -13.91 4.43
C GLY A 12 4.85 -14.78 5.51
N SER A 13 6.17 -14.92 5.54
CA SER A 13 6.94 -15.80 6.44
C SER A 13 6.60 -15.67 7.94
N ARG A 14 6.20 -14.47 8.37
CA ARG A 14 5.89 -14.16 9.79
C ARG A 14 4.55 -14.71 10.31
N VAL A 15 3.65 -15.13 9.44
CA VAL A 15 2.30 -15.61 9.84
C VAL A 15 2.26 -17.11 10.04
N GLY A 16 3.20 -17.87 9.43
CA GLY A 16 3.35 -19.31 9.63
C GLY A 16 2.14 -20.16 9.20
N ALA A 17 1.35 -19.70 8.23
CA ALA A 17 0.11 -20.35 7.79
C ALA A 17 0.30 -21.30 6.59
N GLY A 18 1.54 -21.64 6.21
CA GLY A 18 1.85 -22.50 5.05
C GLY A 18 1.60 -21.84 3.68
N LYS A 19 0.97 -20.66 3.65
CA LYS A 19 0.75 -19.81 2.46
C LYS A 19 0.91 -18.34 2.82
N PRO A 20 1.15 -17.46 1.82
CA PRO A 20 1.25 -16.01 2.06
C PRO A 20 -0.01 -15.47 2.73
N LYS A 21 0.17 -14.57 3.69
CA LYS A 21 -0.91 -14.03 4.54
C LYS A 21 -2.09 -13.43 3.78
N GLN A 22 -1.83 -12.81 2.62
CA GLN A 22 -2.87 -12.23 1.77
C GLN A 22 -3.80 -13.28 1.15
N PHE A 23 -3.37 -14.54 1.06
CA PHE A 23 -4.18 -15.65 0.55
C PHE A 23 -4.78 -16.53 1.65
N VAL A 24 -4.53 -16.21 2.91
CA VAL A 24 -5.21 -16.90 4.01
C VAL A 24 -6.67 -16.49 4.03
N GLU A 25 -7.55 -17.46 4.28
CA GLU A 25 -9.00 -17.22 4.33
C GLU A 25 -9.44 -16.85 5.74
N ILE A 26 -10.27 -15.81 5.81
CA ILE A 26 -11.00 -15.40 7.00
C ILE A 26 -12.49 -15.43 6.63
N LEU A 27 -13.30 -16.13 7.40
CA LEU A 27 -14.72 -16.30 7.13
C LEU A 27 -15.00 -16.80 5.70
N GLY A 28 -14.16 -17.72 5.19
CA GLY A 28 -14.32 -18.35 3.89
C GLY A 28 -13.92 -17.49 2.68
N LYS A 29 -13.29 -16.30 2.90
CA LYS A 29 -12.81 -15.42 1.82
C LYS A 29 -11.35 -15.03 2.06
N PRO A 30 -10.46 -15.09 1.04
CA PRO A 30 -9.09 -14.67 1.17
C PRO A 30 -8.95 -13.19 1.59
N VAL A 31 -7.98 -12.88 2.46
CA VAL A 31 -7.70 -11.50 2.90
C VAL A 31 -7.54 -10.55 1.72
N LEU A 32 -6.82 -10.98 0.67
CA LEU A 32 -6.62 -10.20 -0.54
C LEU A 32 -7.95 -9.86 -1.24
N ALA A 33 -8.90 -10.80 -1.26
CA ALA A 33 -10.19 -10.58 -1.88
C ALA A 33 -11.03 -9.52 -1.13
N TYR A 34 -10.92 -9.47 0.21
CA TYR A 34 -11.50 -8.35 0.99
C TYR A 34 -10.84 -7.03 0.64
N THR A 35 -9.50 -6.99 0.56
CA THR A 35 -8.78 -5.77 0.22
C THR A 35 -9.13 -5.27 -1.18
N ILE A 36 -9.17 -6.14 -2.19
CA ILE A 36 -9.54 -5.76 -3.56
C ILE A 36 -10.99 -5.26 -3.61
N ASP A 37 -11.91 -5.87 -2.87
CA ASP A 37 -13.34 -5.53 -2.84
C ASP A 37 -13.61 -4.09 -2.41
N ILE A 38 -12.77 -3.52 -1.55
CA ILE A 38 -12.84 -2.10 -1.13
C ILE A 38 -12.72 -1.19 -2.36
N PHE A 39 -11.71 -1.43 -3.20
CA PHE A 39 -11.45 -0.62 -4.40
C PHE A 39 -12.38 -0.98 -5.55
N GLN A 40 -12.80 -2.25 -5.64
CA GLN A 40 -13.83 -2.72 -6.58
C GLN A 40 -15.14 -1.96 -6.42
N LYS A 41 -15.56 -1.70 -5.18
CA LYS A 41 -16.81 -1.01 -4.87
C LYS A 41 -16.69 0.50 -4.88
N HIS A 42 -15.48 1.05 -4.75
CA HIS A 42 -15.29 2.49 -4.65
C HIS A 42 -15.59 3.18 -5.99
N PRO A 43 -16.51 4.19 -6.03
CA PRO A 43 -16.98 4.78 -7.27
C PRO A 43 -15.88 5.53 -8.05
N ASN A 44 -14.92 6.12 -7.35
CA ASN A 44 -13.85 6.91 -7.95
C ASN A 44 -12.59 6.09 -8.30
N VAL A 45 -12.60 4.77 -8.16
CA VAL A 45 -11.52 3.91 -8.63
C VAL A 45 -11.90 3.31 -9.97
N ASP A 46 -11.14 3.60 -11.01
CA ASP A 46 -11.44 3.22 -12.39
C ASP A 46 -10.97 1.80 -12.72
N ALA A 47 -9.78 1.44 -12.22
CA ALA A 47 -9.18 0.12 -12.45
C ALA A 47 -8.32 -0.31 -11.26
N ILE A 48 -8.02 -1.60 -11.22
CA ILE A 48 -7.15 -2.20 -10.21
C ILE A 48 -6.04 -2.96 -10.92
N GLU A 49 -4.82 -2.78 -10.44
CA GLU A 49 -3.66 -3.59 -10.75
C GLU A 49 -3.28 -4.41 -9.51
N VAL A 50 -3.03 -5.70 -9.67
CA VAL A 50 -2.54 -6.54 -8.59
C VAL A 50 -1.12 -6.98 -8.90
N VAL A 51 -0.17 -6.57 -8.06
CA VAL A 51 1.23 -6.99 -8.15
C VAL A 51 1.43 -8.20 -7.24
N CYS A 52 1.62 -9.37 -7.84
CA CYS A 52 1.57 -10.66 -7.17
C CYS A 52 2.86 -11.46 -7.34
N HIS A 53 3.18 -12.29 -6.35
CA HIS A 53 4.28 -13.25 -6.48
C HIS A 53 3.93 -14.33 -7.52
N GLU A 54 4.88 -14.69 -8.38
CA GLU A 54 4.71 -15.59 -9.52
C GLU A 54 3.97 -16.89 -9.16
N LYS A 55 4.39 -17.56 -8.10
CA LYS A 55 3.80 -18.84 -7.65
C LYS A 55 2.31 -18.78 -7.31
N TRP A 56 1.74 -17.59 -7.18
CA TRP A 56 0.35 -17.38 -6.77
C TRP A 56 -0.52 -16.75 -7.84
N MET A 57 0.02 -16.56 -9.05
CA MET A 57 -0.70 -15.91 -10.15
C MET A 57 -1.97 -16.67 -10.57
N ASP A 58 -1.90 -17.99 -10.66
CA ASP A 58 -3.06 -18.79 -11.08
C ASP A 58 -4.12 -18.84 -9.99
N TYR A 59 -3.72 -19.02 -8.73
CA TYR A 59 -4.66 -18.89 -7.60
C TYR A 59 -5.32 -17.50 -7.57
N LEU A 60 -4.57 -16.44 -7.85
CA LEU A 60 -5.11 -15.08 -7.94
C LEU A 60 -6.18 -14.99 -9.03
N LYS A 61 -5.93 -15.50 -10.24
CA LYS A 61 -6.90 -15.48 -11.35
C LYS A 61 -8.20 -16.19 -10.99
N GLU A 62 -8.10 -17.38 -10.40
CA GLU A 62 -9.27 -18.16 -9.92
C GLU A 62 -10.05 -17.37 -8.86
N MET A 63 -9.34 -16.76 -7.89
CA MET A 63 -9.93 -15.92 -6.85
C MET A 63 -10.65 -14.71 -7.44
N LEU A 64 -10.06 -14.00 -8.41
CA LEU A 64 -10.67 -12.85 -9.06
C LEU A 64 -11.99 -13.23 -9.75
N HIS A 65 -12.01 -14.37 -10.45
CA HIS A 65 -13.20 -14.90 -11.08
C HIS A 65 -14.27 -15.30 -10.04
N LYS A 66 -13.87 -16.08 -9.02
CA LYS A 66 -14.76 -16.55 -7.95
C LYS A 66 -15.51 -15.42 -7.24
N TYR A 67 -14.82 -14.29 -6.99
CA TYR A 67 -15.39 -13.15 -6.26
C TYR A 67 -15.84 -11.98 -7.16
N ASN A 68 -15.87 -12.20 -8.49
CA ASN A 68 -16.31 -11.21 -9.50
C ASN A 68 -15.60 -9.83 -9.34
N LEU A 69 -14.29 -9.85 -9.20
CA LEU A 69 -13.47 -8.65 -9.00
C LEU A 69 -13.07 -8.01 -10.35
N SER A 70 -14.05 -7.52 -11.08
CA SER A 70 -13.98 -7.13 -12.50
C SER A 70 -13.18 -5.85 -12.79
N LYS A 71 -12.94 -4.99 -11.79
CA LYS A 71 -12.07 -3.81 -11.95
C LYS A 71 -10.58 -4.18 -11.99
N VAL A 72 -10.19 -5.42 -11.63
CA VAL A 72 -8.82 -5.88 -11.81
C VAL A 72 -8.56 -6.08 -13.29
N LYS A 73 -7.81 -5.14 -13.89
CA LYS A 73 -7.46 -5.13 -15.31
C LYS A 73 -6.08 -5.72 -15.58
N TRP A 74 -5.20 -5.65 -14.59
CA TRP A 74 -3.81 -6.06 -14.76
C TRP A 74 -3.33 -6.88 -13.55
N ILE A 75 -2.57 -7.92 -13.86
CA ILE A 75 -1.84 -8.73 -12.89
C ILE A 75 -0.38 -8.71 -13.30
N VAL A 76 0.50 -8.31 -12.39
CA VAL A 76 1.91 -8.06 -12.64
C VAL A 76 2.77 -8.85 -11.67
N HIS A 77 3.93 -9.30 -12.12
CA HIS A 77 4.91 -9.97 -11.25
C HIS A 77 5.49 -8.98 -10.23
N GLY A 78 5.45 -9.35 -8.95
CA GLY A 78 6.14 -8.63 -7.89
C GLY A 78 7.66 -8.80 -7.98
N GLY A 79 8.38 -7.94 -7.25
CA GLY A 79 9.80 -8.09 -6.97
C GLY A 79 10.04 -8.71 -5.61
N ASP A 80 11.32 -8.85 -5.24
CA ASP A 80 11.73 -9.40 -3.94
C ASP A 80 11.46 -8.42 -2.78
N THR A 81 11.37 -7.13 -3.08
CA THR A 81 11.08 -6.07 -2.13
C THR A 81 9.75 -5.35 -2.42
N PHE A 82 9.28 -4.58 -1.44
CA PHE A 82 8.12 -3.70 -1.64
C PHE A 82 8.39 -2.68 -2.76
N GLN A 83 9.58 -2.07 -2.77
CA GLN A 83 9.98 -1.07 -3.76
C GLN A 83 10.01 -1.66 -5.17
N GLU A 84 10.64 -2.82 -5.34
CA GLU A 84 10.66 -3.52 -6.63
C GLU A 84 9.27 -3.88 -7.12
N SER A 85 8.39 -4.31 -6.22
CA SER A 85 6.99 -4.59 -6.57
C SER A 85 6.27 -3.33 -7.06
N VAL A 86 6.49 -2.16 -6.41
CA VAL A 86 5.92 -0.88 -6.87
C VAL A 86 6.50 -0.46 -8.21
N ILE A 87 7.83 -0.60 -8.41
CA ILE A 87 8.49 -0.27 -9.68
C ILE A 87 7.95 -1.15 -10.81
N ASN A 88 7.83 -2.45 -10.58
CA ASN A 88 7.32 -3.39 -11.57
C ASN A 88 5.89 -3.04 -12.00
N GLY A 89 5.01 -2.75 -11.04
CA GLY A 89 3.65 -2.29 -11.32
C GLY A 89 3.65 -0.95 -12.07
N ALA A 90 4.39 0.04 -11.59
CA ALA A 90 4.46 1.35 -12.23
C ALA A 90 4.99 1.27 -13.68
N ASN A 91 6.03 0.49 -13.92
CA ASN A 91 6.58 0.30 -15.26
C ASN A 91 5.61 -0.44 -16.19
N TYR A 92 4.85 -1.41 -15.67
CA TYR A 92 3.85 -2.12 -16.46
C TYR A 92 2.72 -1.20 -16.95
N LEU A 93 2.40 -0.17 -16.18
CA LEU A 93 1.37 0.81 -16.53
C LEU A 93 1.83 1.88 -17.53
N LYS A 94 3.13 1.96 -17.86
CA LYS A 94 3.74 3.06 -18.63
C LYS A 94 3.01 3.40 -19.94
N ASP A 95 2.54 2.40 -20.68
CA ASP A 95 1.84 2.59 -21.96
C ASP A 95 0.33 2.38 -21.86
N LYS A 96 -0.22 2.31 -20.66
CA LYS A 96 -1.63 1.99 -20.38
C LYS A 96 -2.40 3.13 -19.75
N ILE A 97 -1.68 4.06 -19.13
CA ILE A 97 -2.26 5.22 -18.43
C ILE A 97 -1.47 6.49 -18.77
N ALA A 98 -2.06 7.64 -18.53
CA ALA A 98 -1.42 8.94 -18.75
C ALA A 98 -0.57 9.36 -17.54
N ASN A 99 0.43 10.22 -17.79
CA ASN A 99 1.26 10.81 -16.73
C ASN A 99 0.46 11.62 -15.69
N GLU A 100 -0.69 12.14 -16.08
CA GLU A 100 -1.62 12.89 -15.25
C GLU A 100 -2.55 12.02 -14.42
N ASP A 101 -2.61 10.71 -14.69
CA ASP A 101 -3.40 9.76 -13.93
C ASP A 101 -2.84 9.57 -12.51
N TYR A 102 -3.60 8.90 -11.67
CA TYR A 102 -3.29 8.74 -10.25
C TYR A 102 -3.19 7.27 -9.87
N ILE A 103 -2.25 6.97 -8.99
CA ILE A 103 -2.03 5.64 -8.41
C ILE A 103 -2.32 5.69 -6.91
N LEU A 104 -3.14 4.75 -6.44
CA LEU A 104 -3.29 4.41 -5.04
C LEU A 104 -2.48 3.15 -4.75
N VAL A 105 -1.43 3.22 -3.95
CA VAL A 105 -0.64 2.06 -3.55
C VAL A 105 -1.21 1.47 -2.26
N GLN A 106 -1.59 0.19 -2.29
CA GLN A 106 -2.23 -0.49 -1.18
C GLN A 106 -1.56 -1.83 -0.85
N TYR A 107 -1.47 -2.16 0.43
CA TYR A 107 -1.07 -3.51 0.87
C TYR A 107 -2.18 -4.52 0.63
N GLY A 108 -1.87 -5.66 -0.01
CA GLY A 108 -2.83 -6.74 -0.21
C GLY A 108 -3.36 -7.42 1.06
N ALA A 109 -2.71 -7.19 2.19
CA ALA A 109 -3.13 -7.71 3.50
C ALA A 109 -3.65 -6.59 4.44
N ALA A 110 -4.37 -5.60 3.91
CA ALA A 110 -5.01 -4.53 4.68
C ALA A 110 -6.52 -4.45 4.39
N PRO A 111 -7.31 -5.43 4.86
CA PRO A 111 -8.73 -5.58 4.52
C PRO A 111 -9.65 -4.60 5.26
N PHE A 112 -9.13 -3.79 6.17
CA PHE A 112 -9.91 -2.90 7.04
C PHE A 112 -9.86 -1.42 6.63
N THR A 113 -9.33 -1.11 5.44
CA THR A 113 -9.35 0.24 4.89
C THR A 113 -10.78 0.66 4.58
N SER A 114 -11.27 1.73 5.20
CA SER A 114 -12.64 2.21 5.00
C SER A 114 -12.78 3.01 3.69
N GLU A 115 -14.01 3.07 3.15
CA GLU A 115 -14.34 3.93 2.02
C GLU A 115 -13.98 5.40 2.28
N LYS A 116 -14.19 5.88 3.52
CA LYS A 116 -13.84 7.23 3.95
C LYS A 116 -12.34 7.52 3.77
N ILE A 117 -11.49 6.57 4.15
CA ILE A 117 -10.02 6.69 3.98
C ILE A 117 -9.68 6.80 2.49
N VAL A 118 -10.20 5.90 1.65
CA VAL A 118 -9.93 5.90 0.20
C VAL A 118 -10.40 7.21 -0.43
N THR A 119 -11.61 7.66 -0.08
CA THR A 119 -12.20 8.92 -0.57
C THR A 119 -11.32 10.13 -0.22
N ASP A 120 -10.85 10.22 1.02
CA ASP A 120 -10.04 11.37 1.45
C ASP A 120 -8.64 11.35 0.85
N VAL A 121 -8.01 10.17 0.72
CA VAL A 121 -6.72 10.03 0.01
C VAL A 121 -6.87 10.48 -1.44
N ILE A 122 -7.95 10.10 -2.14
CA ILE A 122 -8.23 10.54 -3.50
C ILE A 122 -8.40 12.07 -3.57
N ARG A 123 -9.13 12.66 -2.64
CA ARG A 123 -9.32 14.12 -2.57
C ARG A 123 -7.97 14.83 -2.40
N VAL A 124 -7.19 14.45 -1.39
CA VAL A 124 -5.91 15.11 -1.07
C VAL A 124 -4.90 14.95 -2.20
N MET A 125 -4.76 13.76 -2.82
CA MET A 125 -3.83 13.58 -3.92
C MET A 125 -4.20 14.38 -5.17
N LYS A 126 -5.51 14.55 -5.46
CA LYS A 126 -5.97 15.40 -6.57
C LYS A 126 -5.68 16.88 -6.32
N GLU A 127 -5.85 17.34 -5.10
CA GLU A 127 -5.62 18.73 -4.70
C GLU A 127 -4.13 19.08 -4.61
N LYS A 128 -3.29 18.13 -4.11
CA LYS A 128 -1.91 18.40 -3.70
C LYS A 128 -0.84 17.56 -4.39
N GLY A 129 -1.23 16.64 -5.27
CA GLY A 129 -0.33 15.76 -6.02
C GLY A 129 0.12 14.50 -5.27
N THR A 130 0.12 14.52 -3.93
CA THR A 130 0.46 13.37 -3.08
C THR A 130 -0.52 13.26 -1.91
N ALA A 131 -0.74 12.05 -1.41
CA ALA A 131 -1.48 11.82 -0.18
C ALA A 131 -0.97 10.56 0.53
N VAL A 132 -0.99 10.57 1.86
CA VAL A 132 -0.76 9.37 2.67
C VAL A 132 -1.82 9.29 3.76
N THR A 133 -2.32 8.09 4.02
CA THR A 133 -3.21 7.86 5.14
C THR A 133 -2.45 8.12 6.44
N ALA A 134 -2.91 9.07 7.25
CA ALA A 134 -2.27 9.49 8.48
C ALA A 134 -3.25 9.35 9.66
N THR A 135 -2.93 8.46 10.57
CA THR A 135 -3.70 8.25 11.80
C THR A 135 -3.03 9.01 12.96
N PRO A 136 -3.76 9.81 13.74
CA PRO A 136 -3.20 10.45 14.95
C PRO A 136 -2.67 9.41 15.94
N CYS A 137 -1.63 9.78 16.68
CA CYS A 137 -1.10 8.95 17.74
C CYS A 137 -1.93 9.13 19.02
N TYR A 138 -2.83 8.20 19.32
CA TYR A 138 -3.70 8.29 20.49
C TYR A 138 -3.04 7.81 21.77
N GLN A 139 -2.06 6.93 21.69
CA GLN A 139 -1.34 6.41 22.84
C GLN A 139 -0.08 7.23 23.12
N LEU A 140 0.40 7.20 24.37
CA LEU A 140 1.68 7.78 24.74
C LEU A 140 2.79 7.09 23.93
N ILE A 141 3.72 7.88 23.38
CA ILE A 141 4.88 7.39 22.64
C ILE A 141 6.10 7.60 23.53
N GLY A 142 6.73 6.49 23.95
CA GLY A 142 7.99 6.48 24.64
C GLY A 142 9.18 6.25 23.70
N THR A 143 10.34 6.74 24.07
CA THR A 143 11.60 6.33 23.42
C THR A 143 11.94 4.90 23.81
N LYS A 144 12.67 4.18 22.97
CA LYS A 144 13.16 2.84 23.26
C LYS A 144 14.68 2.81 23.22
N ASP A 145 15.29 2.37 24.33
CA ASP A 145 16.72 2.07 24.44
C ASP A 145 16.88 0.69 25.08
N GLY A 146 17.24 -0.32 24.28
CA GLY A 146 17.21 -1.73 24.70
C GLY A 146 15.82 -2.14 25.21
N ASP A 147 15.72 -2.50 26.48
CA ASP A 147 14.49 -2.90 27.18
C ASP A 147 13.91 -1.78 28.05
N GLU A 148 14.48 -0.58 28.01
CA GLU A 148 14.08 0.58 28.80
C GLU A 148 13.44 1.67 27.96
N SER A 149 12.67 2.57 28.62
CA SER A 149 12.13 3.79 28.03
C SER A 149 12.43 4.95 28.97
N LEU A 150 13.27 5.87 28.54
CA LEU A 150 13.77 6.97 29.39
C LEU A 150 13.00 8.28 29.21
N ASN A 151 12.34 8.45 28.05
CA ASN A 151 11.64 9.68 27.71
C ASN A 151 10.35 9.41 26.94
N TRP A 152 9.47 10.39 26.90
CA TRP A 152 8.30 10.42 26.04
C TRP A 152 8.42 11.54 24.99
N VAL A 153 7.65 11.43 23.91
CA VAL A 153 7.57 12.46 22.87
C VAL A 153 6.16 13.03 22.80
N ASP A 154 6.07 14.31 22.43
CA ASP A 154 4.79 14.98 22.20
C ASP A 154 4.08 14.33 21.00
N ARG A 155 3.11 13.46 21.28
CA ARG A 155 2.40 12.66 20.27
C ARG A 155 1.65 13.50 19.24
N ASP A 156 1.29 14.75 19.57
CA ASP A 156 0.55 15.63 18.67
C ASP A 156 1.42 16.11 17.48
N LYS A 157 2.73 15.89 17.57
CA LYS A 157 3.68 16.13 16.48
C LYS A 157 3.93 14.92 15.58
N TYR A 158 3.28 13.79 15.85
CA TYR A 158 3.49 12.53 15.15
C TYR A 158 2.19 11.98 14.60
N VAL A 159 2.32 11.28 13.48
CA VAL A 159 1.22 10.51 12.86
C VAL A 159 1.72 9.11 12.49
N GLN A 160 0.84 8.15 12.54
CA GLN A 160 1.09 6.82 12.01
C GLN A 160 0.72 6.80 10.53
N ILE A 161 1.69 6.51 9.66
CA ILE A 161 1.49 6.47 8.21
C ILE A 161 1.15 5.04 7.79
N ALA A 162 0.07 4.91 7.04
CA ALA A 162 -0.42 3.65 6.51
C ALA A 162 -0.86 3.78 5.04
N CYS A 163 -1.03 2.66 4.34
CA CYS A 163 -1.70 2.64 3.04
C CYS A 163 -3.22 2.89 3.20
N PRO A 164 -3.89 3.38 2.13
CA PRO A 164 -3.34 3.67 0.81
C PRO A 164 -2.47 4.92 0.78
N TYR A 165 -1.46 4.90 -0.10
CA TYR A 165 -0.72 6.09 -0.52
C TYR A 165 -1.22 6.53 -1.88
N GLY A 166 -1.46 7.82 -2.09
CA GLY A 166 -1.93 8.38 -3.35
C GLY A 166 -0.88 9.27 -4.01
N PHE A 167 -0.63 9.06 -5.30
CA PHE A 167 0.35 9.81 -6.06
C PHE A 167 -0.14 10.11 -7.47
N LYS A 168 0.24 11.27 -8.02
CA LYS A 168 0.23 11.46 -9.47
C LYS A 168 1.21 10.46 -10.09
N TYR A 169 0.84 9.79 -11.18
CA TYR A 169 1.65 8.72 -11.75
C TYR A 169 3.06 9.20 -12.15
N ALA A 170 3.15 10.35 -12.83
CA ALA A 170 4.45 10.95 -13.19
C ALA A 170 5.33 11.21 -11.96
N TYR A 171 4.75 11.65 -10.84
CA TYR A 171 5.51 11.88 -9.60
C TYR A 171 6.04 10.57 -9.00
N LEU A 172 5.22 9.51 -9.01
CA LEU A 172 5.66 8.19 -8.53
C LEU A 172 6.88 7.69 -9.31
N LEU A 173 6.86 7.80 -10.64
CA LEU A 173 7.99 7.43 -11.51
C LEU A 173 9.22 8.29 -11.21
N ASP A 174 9.06 9.59 -11.03
CA ASP A 174 10.15 10.52 -10.72
C ASP A 174 10.81 10.20 -9.37
N VAL A 175 10.03 9.89 -8.34
CA VAL A 175 10.54 9.47 -7.01
C VAL A 175 11.46 8.26 -7.13
N TYR A 176 11.04 7.23 -7.84
CA TYR A 176 11.86 6.03 -7.99
C TYR A 176 13.11 6.27 -8.83
N LYS A 177 13.01 7.05 -9.91
CA LYS A 177 14.16 7.45 -10.72
C LYS A 177 15.20 8.22 -9.89
N ARG A 178 14.79 9.26 -9.15
CA ARG A 178 15.69 10.04 -8.28
C ARG A 178 16.29 9.20 -7.15
N ALA A 179 15.52 8.25 -6.61
CA ALA A 179 15.99 7.35 -5.57
C ALA A 179 17.05 6.38 -6.09
N GLU A 180 16.89 5.86 -7.32
CA GLU A 180 17.87 5.02 -7.98
C GLU A 180 19.16 5.79 -8.26
N GLU A 181 19.07 6.99 -8.86
CA GLU A 181 20.22 7.87 -9.14
C GLU A 181 21.03 8.22 -7.88
N LYS A 182 20.38 8.26 -6.72
CA LYS A 182 21.03 8.52 -5.41
C LYS A 182 21.42 7.25 -4.63
N GLY A 183 21.21 6.06 -5.18
CA GLY A 183 21.52 4.79 -4.53
C GLY A 183 20.69 4.51 -3.26
N LEU A 184 19.47 5.09 -3.15
CA LEU A 184 18.63 4.98 -1.95
C LEU A 184 17.85 3.67 -1.89
N LEU A 185 17.61 2.99 -3.01
CA LEU A 185 16.75 1.81 -3.09
C LEU A 185 17.23 0.63 -2.21
N ALA A 186 18.55 0.51 -1.97
CA ALA A 186 19.12 -0.55 -1.16
C ALA A 186 19.51 -0.10 0.27
N SER A 187 19.40 1.19 0.58
CA SER A 187 19.99 1.77 1.80
C SER A 187 18.96 2.19 2.86
N ILE A 188 17.68 2.24 2.52
CA ILE A 188 16.62 2.69 3.43
C ILE A 188 15.49 1.68 3.52
N GLU A 189 14.63 1.86 4.53
CA GLU A 189 13.44 1.05 4.69
C GLU A 189 12.61 0.99 3.39
N PRO A 190 12.20 -0.21 2.92
CA PRO A 190 11.66 -0.42 1.57
C PRO A 190 10.19 0.05 1.42
N HIS A 191 9.90 1.31 1.75
CA HIS A 191 8.62 1.96 1.52
C HIS A 191 8.74 3.17 0.61
N THR A 192 7.78 3.40 -0.28
CA THR A 192 7.74 4.60 -1.14
C THR A 192 7.79 5.89 -0.32
N THR A 193 7.11 5.92 0.82
CA THR A 193 7.11 7.08 1.74
C THR A 193 8.48 7.37 2.32
N SER A 194 9.26 6.34 2.65
CA SER A 194 10.63 6.50 3.15
C SER A 194 11.56 7.08 2.09
N LEU A 195 11.40 6.68 0.82
CA LEU A 195 12.13 7.28 -0.31
C LEU A 195 11.79 8.77 -0.45
N ILE A 196 10.50 9.14 -0.38
CA ILE A 196 10.05 10.53 -0.51
C ILE A 196 10.69 11.40 0.59
N TYR A 197 10.71 10.93 1.83
CA TYR A 197 11.39 11.64 2.94
C TYR A 197 12.90 11.75 2.71
N ALA A 198 13.57 10.67 2.29
CA ALA A 198 15.01 10.68 2.03
C ALA A 198 15.40 11.58 0.85
N LEU A 199 14.48 11.81 -0.10
CA LEU A 199 14.65 12.77 -1.19
C LEU A 199 14.42 14.23 -0.75
N GLY A 200 13.94 14.48 0.47
CA GLY A 200 13.61 15.81 1.00
C GLY A 200 12.23 16.33 0.55
N ASP A 201 11.43 15.50 -0.08
CA ASP A 201 10.08 15.86 -0.50
C ASP A 201 9.08 15.76 0.66
N LYS A 202 7.91 16.39 0.48
CA LYS A 202 6.84 16.41 1.49
C LYS A 202 5.71 15.48 1.11
N LEU A 203 5.11 14.85 2.13
CA LEU A 203 3.88 14.07 2.00
C LEU A 203 2.70 14.86 2.54
N ASN A 204 1.59 14.86 1.82
CA ASN A 204 0.33 15.47 2.26
C ASN A 204 -0.49 14.44 3.03
N LEU A 205 -0.97 14.84 4.21
CA LEU A 205 -1.71 13.95 5.10
C LEU A 205 -3.18 13.91 4.69
N ALA A 206 -3.72 12.70 4.57
CA ALA A 206 -5.14 12.41 4.40
C ALA A 206 -5.66 11.69 5.64
N TYR A 207 -6.98 11.64 5.79
CA TYR A 207 -7.64 10.99 6.93
C TYR A 207 -7.22 9.53 7.07
N GLY A 208 -6.90 9.16 8.29
CA GLY A 208 -6.67 7.78 8.74
C GLY A 208 -7.27 7.54 10.13
N ASP A 209 -7.59 6.31 10.44
CA ASP A 209 -8.06 5.88 11.75
C ASP A 209 -7.41 4.56 12.19
N GLN A 210 -7.62 4.20 13.44
CA GLN A 210 -6.98 3.03 14.06
C GLN A 210 -7.52 1.69 13.54
N THR A 211 -8.62 1.68 12.80
CA THR A 211 -9.19 0.45 12.23
C THR A 211 -8.47 0.03 10.95
N ASN A 212 -7.71 0.94 10.32
CA ASN A 212 -6.94 0.67 9.11
C ASN A 212 -5.68 -0.16 9.40
N ILE A 213 -5.89 -1.42 9.75
CA ILE A 213 -4.85 -2.34 10.20
C ILE A 213 -4.38 -3.23 9.04
N LYS A 214 -3.05 -3.31 8.88
CA LYS A 214 -2.41 -4.32 8.03
C LYS A 214 -2.19 -5.60 8.84
N ILE A 215 -2.67 -6.73 8.36
CA ILE A 215 -2.40 -8.03 8.98
C ILE A 215 -0.91 -8.36 8.83
N THR A 216 -0.18 -8.42 9.95
CA THR A 216 1.28 -8.66 9.98
C THR A 216 1.69 -9.87 10.80
N THR A 217 0.93 -10.21 11.84
CA THR A 217 1.21 -11.30 12.78
C THR A 217 -0.05 -12.10 13.09
N LYS A 218 0.10 -13.28 13.70
CA LYS A 218 -1.03 -14.10 14.15
C LYS A 218 -1.96 -13.40 15.14
N ALA A 219 -1.47 -12.45 15.91
CA ALA A 219 -2.26 -11.72 16.91
C ALA A 219 -3.34 -10.78 16.33
N ILE A 220 -3.34 -10.56 15.00
CA ILE A 220 -4.29 -9.67 14.31
C ILE A 220 -5.37 -10.47 13.54
N TRP A 221 -5.42 -11.79 13.76
CA TRP A 221 -6.42 -12.68 13.12
C TRP A 221 -7.73 -12.71 13.88
#